data_e2051a02b41d64b447a9170756e9852d
#
_entry.id   e2051a02b41d64b447a9170756e9852d
#
_cell.length_a   1.000
_cell.length_b   1.000
_cell.length_c   1.000
_cell.angle_alpha   90.00
_cell.angle_beta   90.00
_cell.angle_gamma   90.00
#
_symmetry.space_group_name_H-M   'P 1'
#
loop_
_entity.id
_entity.type
_entity.pdbx_description
1 polymer ?
#
loop_
_entity_poly.entity_id
_entity_poly.type
_entity_poly.pdbx_seq_one_letter_code
_entity_poly.pdbx_strand_id
1 'polypeptide(L)'
;MKALEPSIGHVTDVNKLIPALKKYDIALPSIYVGSILHEPKEADLSIQRILAIADRLKSEGTNIIVTNPSPLKNGVAKTDAELVCQVEKLNLLGSQLKQKGITLAYHTHDVEFRENAKEFHYVLQHTKPENLAFCMDVHWVYRGSGNSEHTVFDILKTYGNRIVALHIRQSENGIWTETFSGKGDIDYVRFAKELKKKKIKPHLVIEQCLEAKTVQTMDAAQAHAIDLKVVKALFN
;
A
#
# COMPACT_ATOMS: atom_id res chain seq x y z
N MET A 1 -12.71 -12.73 9.42
CA MET A 1 -11.46 -12.00 9.14
C MET A 1 -10.37 -12.65 9.97
N LYS A 2 -9.18 -12.93 9.39
CA LYS A 2 -8.06 -13.55 10.14
C LYS A 2 -6.84 -12.63 10.26
N ALA A 3 -6.77 -11.58 9.48
CA ALA A 3 -5.70 -10.58 9.51
C ALA A 3 -6.27 -9.20 9.19
N LEU A 4 -5.58 -8.17 9.64
CA LEU A 4 -5.92 -6.77 9.45
C LEU A 4 -4.65 -5.99 9.08
N GLU A 5 -4.79 -4.98 8.22
CA GLU A 5 -3.81 -3.91 8.02
C GLU A 5 -4.47 -2.58 8.41
N PRO A 6 -4.28 -2.09 9.63
CA PRO A 6 -4.83 -0.82 10.08
C PRO A 6 -3.90 0.34 9.74
N SER A 7 -4.49 1.53 9.60
CA SER A 7 -3.73 2.77 9.62
C SER A 7 -3.35 3.14 11.07
N ILE A 8 -2.07 3.33 11.31
CA ILE A 8 -1.49 3.64 12.64
C ILE A 8 -0.81 5.00 12.60
N GLY A 9 -1.25 5.91 13.43
CA GLY A 9 -0.64 7.23 13.59
C GLY A 9 0.47 7.28 14.65
N HIS A 10 0.26 6.60 15.78
CA HIS A 10 1.14 6.63 16.95
C HIS A 10 1.22 5.28 17.67
N VAL A 11 2.22 5.11 18.54
CA VAL A 11 2.37 3.92 19.40
C VAL A 11 1.14 3.68 20.27
N THR A 12 0.46 4.74 20.69
CA THR A 12 -0.77 4.66 21.49
C THR A 12 -1.90 3.94 20.75
N ASP A 13 -1.98 4.06 19.41
CA ASP A 13 -2.98 3.37 18.60
C ASP A 13 -2.72 1.87 18.61
N VAL A 14 -1.45 1.47 18.50
CA VAL A 14 -1.03 0.06 18.63
C VAL A 14 -1.45 -0.49 19.99
N ASN A 15 -1.19 0.24 21.07
CA ASN A 15 -1.53 -0.21 22.43
C ASN A 15 -3.04 -0.41 22.62
N LYS A 16 -3.87 0.40 21.98
CA LYS A 16 -5.34 0.25 22.02
C LYS A 16 -5.81 -0.93 21.15
N LEU A 17 -5.15 -1.17 20.02
CA LEU A 17 -5.55 -2.17 19.04
C LEU A 17 -5.20 -3.59 19.47
N ILE A 18 -4.00 -3.83 20.00
CA ILE A 18 -3.49 -5.18 20.33
C ILE A 18 -4.45 -6.00 21.21
N PRO A 19 -5.04 -5.47 22.30
CA PRO A 19 -5.98 -6.25 23.11
C PRO A 19 -7.18 -6.77 22.32
N ALA A 20 -7.72 -5.95 21.40
CA ALA A 20 -8.82 -6.34 20.56
C ALA A 20 -8.41 -7.42 19.54
N LEU A 21 -7.25 -7.28 18.91
CA LEU A 21 -6.72 -8.28 17.97
C LEU A 21 -6.54 -9.63 18.66
N LYS A 22 -5.94 -9.65 19.86
CA LYS A 22 -5.76 -10.87 20.66
C LYS A 22 -7.09 -11.51 21.08
N LYS A 23 -8.06 -10.68 21.49
CA LYS A 23 -9.40 -11.16 21.87
C LYS A 23 -10.11 -11.91 20.73
N TYR A 24 -9.93 -11.46 19.49
CA TYR A 24 -10.60 -12.02 18.31
C TYR A 24 -9.72 -12.89 17.44
N ASP A 25 -8.51 -13.23 17.89
CA ASP A 25 -7.52 -14.02 17.15
C ASP A 25 -7.26 -13.46 15.73
N ILE A 26 -7.00 -12.16 15.65
CA ILE A 26 -6.73 -11.45 14.40
C ILE A 26 -5.23 -11.14 14.33
N ALA A 27 -4.57 -11.65 13.29
CA ALA A 27 -3.15 -11.37 13.02
C ALA A 27 -2.94 -9.95 12.49
N LEU A 28 -1.75 -9.41 12.72
CA LEU A 28 -1.32 -8.08 12.30
C LEU A 28 -0.04 -8.18 11.44
N PRO A 29 -0.08 -8.77 10.24
CA PRO A 29 1.10 -8.98 9.41
C PRO A 29 1.67 -7.67 8.83
N SER A 30 0.81 -6.70 8.59
CA SER A 30 1.17 -5.39 8.05
C SER A 30 0.41 -4.26 8.73
N ILE A 31 0.98 -3.06 8.65
CA ILE A 31 0.32 -1.81 9.06
C ILE A 31 0.59 -0.73 8.01
N TYR A 32 -0.33 0.24 7.92
CA TYR A 32 -0.14 1.45 7.14
C TYR A 32 0.21 2.63 8.04
N VAL A 33 1.28 3.37 7.68
CA VAL A 33 1.74 4.56 8.43
C VAL A 33 2.08 5.67 7.44
N GLY A 34 1.34 6.77 7.45
CA GLY A 34 1.67 7.96 6.67
C GLY A 34 2.99 8.59 7.14
N SER A 35 3.72 9.25 6.25
CA SER A 35 5.00 9.89 6.55
C SER A 35 5.14 11.21 5.81
N ILE A 36 5.97 12.13 6.33
CA ILE A 36 6.44 13.32 5.63
C ILE A 36 7.94 13.15 5.48
N LEU A 37 8.43 12.95 4.25
CA LEU A 37 9.83 12.59 3.99
C LEU A 37 10.56 13.55 3.04
N HIS A 38 9.85 14.53 2.49
CA HIS A 38 10.39 15.54 1.58
C HIS A 38 10.96 16.78 2.30
N GLU A 39 10.68 16.94 3.60
CA GLU A 39 11.21 18.01 4.45
C GLU A 39 12.11 17.43 5.54
N PRO A 40 13.39 17.83 5.65
CA PRO A 40 14.36 17.15 6.53
C PRO A 40 13.91 17.01 7.98
N LYS A 41 13.37 18.07 8.61
CA LYS A 41 12.93 18.05 10.01
C LYS A 41 11.72 17.13 10.20
N GLU A 42 10.71 17.25 9.36
CA GLU A 42 9.50 16.41 9.41
C GLU A 42 9.82 14.95 9.09
N ALA A 43 10.80 14.73 8.22
CA ALA A 43 11.28 13.39 7.89
C ALA A 43 11.93 12.70 9.09
N ASP A 44 12.76 13.40 9.84
CA ASP A 44 13.39 12.84 11.05
C ASP A 44 12.35 12.50 12.11
N LEU A 45 11.32 13.34 12.29
CA LEU A 45 10.19 13.05 13.19
C LEU A 45 9.36 11.85 12.70
N SER A 46 9.09 11.78 11.40
CA SER A 46 8.39 10.63 10.79
C SER A 46 9.16 9.34 11.00
N ILE A 47 10.48 9.35 10.77
CA ILE A 47 11.35 8.18 10.97
C ILE A 47 11.32 7.73 12.45
N GLN A 48 11.54 8.64 13.38
CA GLN A 48 11.52 8.34 14.82
C GLN A 48 10.17 7.71 15.23
N ARG A 49 9.06 8.29 14.78
CA ARG A 49 7.70 7.80 15.07
C ARG A 49 7.47 6.39 14.50
N ILE A 50 7.85 6.15 13.24
CA ILE A 50 7.68 4.85 12.58
C ILE A 50 8.54 3.78 13.26
N LEU A 51 9.78 4.10 13.64
CA LEU A 51 10.64 3.17 14.35
C LEU A 51 10.10 2.82 15.74
N ALA A 52 9.56 3.79 16.47
CA ALA A 52 8.91 3.52 17.76
C ALA A 52 7.66 2.61 17.62
N ILE A 53 6.87 2.80 16.55
CA ILE A 53 5.75 1.91 16.21
C ILE A 53 6.29 0.50 15.88
N ALA A 54 7.34 0.40 15.08
CA ALA A 54 7.97 -0.86 14.71
C ALA A 54 8.48 -1.64 15.94
N ASP A 55 9.15 -0.97 16.86
CA ASP A 55 9.63 -1.57 18.11
C ASP A 55 8.48 -2.12 18.96
N ARG A 56 7.37 -1.40 19.02
CA ARG A 56 6.18 -1.86 19.75
C ARG A 56 5.50 -3.07 19.09
N LEU A 57 5.62 -3.22 17.78
CA LEU A 57 5.00 -4.30 17.02
C LEU A 57 5.88 -5.54 16.88
N LYS A 58 7.13 -5.50 17.34
CA LYS A 58 8.11 -6.58 17.17
C LYS A 58 7.62 -7.96 17.64
N SER A 59 6.83 -8.00 18.72
CA SER A 59 6.26 -9.23 19.28
C SER A 59 4.90 -9.63 18.68
N GLU A 60 4.33 -8.83 17.81
CA GLU A 60 2.96 -9.04 17.30
C GLU A 60 2.93 -9.69 15.90
N GLY A 61 4.10 -10.05 15.35
CA GLY A 61 4.22 -10.74 14.07
C GLY A 61 4.14 -9.82 12.83
N THR A 62 4.19 -8.50 13.03
CA THR A 62 4.21 -7.52 11.92
C THR A 62 5.56 -7.56 11.22
N ASN A 63 5.54 -7.78 9.92
CA ASN A 63 6.74 -7.87 9.08
C ASN A 63 6.76 -6.92 7.89
N ILE A 64 5.66 -6.18 7.65
CA ILE A 64 5.56 -5.16 6.62
C ILE A 64 5.03 -3.86 7.25
N ILE A 65 5.70 -2.75 6.95
CA ILE A 65 5.18 -1.40 7.18
C ILE A 65 4.99 -0.76 5.81
N VAL A 66 3.74 -0.46 5.49
CA VAL A 66 3.36 0.28 4.30
C VAL A 66 3.39 1.76 4.62
N THR A 67 4.02 2.57 3.77
CA THR A 67 4.04 4.02 3.90
C THR A 67 3.78 4.72 2.58
N ASN A 68 2.98 5.79 2.63
CA ASN A 68 2.83 6.75 1.55
C ASN A 68 3.40 8.09 2.03
N PRO A 69 4.48 8.60 1.41
CA PRO A 69 4.97 9.94 1.71
C PRO A 69 3.93 10.99 1.33
N SER A 70 3.55 11.82 2.29
CA SER A 70 2.51 12.82 2.10
C SER A 70 2.80 13.74 0.92
N PRO A 71 1.77 14.10 0.12
CA PRO A 71 1.90 15.12 -0.92
C PRO A 71 2.12 16.50 -0.31
N LEU A 72 2.57 17.45 -1.14
CA LEU A 72 2.59 18.84 -0.76
C LEU A 72 1.17 19.41 -0.63
N LYS A 73 1.03 20.42 0.22
CA LYS A 73 -0.24 21.16 0.35
C LYS A 73 -0.67 21.71 -1.00
N ASN A 74 -1.98 21.73 -1.24
CA ASN A 74 -2.61 22.21 -2.48
C ASN A 74 -2.28 21.40 -3.75
N GLY A 75 -1.76 20.18 -3.61
CA GLY A 75 -1.51 19.28 -4.73
C GLY A 75 -0.41 19.74 -5.69
N VAL A 76 0.48 20.62 -5.24
CA VAL A 76 1.67 21.02 -6.00
C VAL A 76 2.63 19.83 -6.06
N ALA A 77 3.30 19.62 -7.19
CA ALA A 77 4.31 18.58 -7.32
C ALA A 77 5.56 18.91 -6.50
N LYS A 78 6.20 17.89 -5.95
CA LYS A 78 7.48 18.04 -5.26
C LYS A 78 8.59 18.46 -6.24
N THR A 79 9.43 19.37 -5.78
CA THR A 79 10.65 19.76 -6.50
C THR A 79 11.67 18.62 -6.54
N ASP A 80 12.67 18.71 -7.40
CA ASP A 80 13.74 17.72 -7.46
C ASP A 80 14.48 17.59 -6.12
N ALA A 81 14.72 18.71 -5.42
CA ALA A 81 15.36 18.70 -4.12
C ALA A 81 14.53 17.96 -3.04
N GLU A 82 13.21 18.16 -3.06
CA GLU A 82 12.28 17.44 -2.16
C GLU A 82 12.22 15.95 -2.48
N LEU A 83 12.25 15.57 -3.76
CA LEU A 83 12.30 14.17 -4.19
C LEU A 83 13.62 13.49 -3.79
N VAL A 84 14.76 14.19 -3.92
CA VAL A 84 16.07 13.71 -3.43
C VAL A 84 16.00 13.44 -1.93
N CYS A 85 15.55 14.44 -1.15
CA CYS A 85 15.37 14.28 0.30
C CYS A 85 14.49 13.08 0.64
N GLN A 86 13.32 12.94 -0.02
CA GLN A 86 12.39 11.84 0.20
C GLN A 86 13.03 10.47 -0.06
N VAL A 87 13.78 10.33 -1.14
CA VAL A 87 14.48 9.08 -1.49
C VAL A 87 15.55 8.73 -0.48
N GLU A 88 16.36 9.68 -0.04
CA GLU A 88 17.38 9.48 1.00
C GLU A 88 16.73 9.02 2.32
N LYS A 89 15.63 9.66 2.73
CA LYS A 89 14.91 9.33 3.97
C LYS A 89 14.18 7.99 3.87
N LEU A 90 13.63 7.62 2.72
CA LEU A 90 13.07 6.29 2.48
C LEU A 90 14.14 5.20 2.57
N ASN A 91 15.31 5.41 1.96
CA ASN A 91 16.44 4.48 2.07
C ASN A 91 16.93 4.33 3.52
N LEU A 92 17.03 5.43 4.27
CA LEU A 92 17.42 5.42 5.68
C LEU A 92 16.42 4.65 6.53
N LEU A 93 15.14 5.00 6.45
CA LEU A 93 14.05 4.34 7.20
C LEU A 93 13.99 2.84 6.86
N GLY A 94 14.04 2.49 5.58
CA GLY A 94 14.00 1.10 5.15
C GLY A 94 15.18 0.28 5.65
N SER A 95 16.40 0.85 5.63
CA SER A 95 17.59 0.21 6.20
C SER A 95 17.45 -0.06 7.71
N GLN A 96 16.89 0.90 8.46
CA GLN A 96 16.67 0.75 9.91
C GLN A 96 15.56 -0.27 10.24
N LEU A 97 14.47 -0.28 9.47
CA LEU A 97 13.40 -1.27 9.62
C LEU A 97 13.87 -2.69 9.26
N LYS A 98 14.70 -2.83 8.23
CA LYS A 98 15.31 -4.09 7.85
C LYS A 98 16.14 -4.72 8.97
N GLN A 99 16.88 -3.91 9.73
CA GLN A 99 17.62 -4.37 10.91
C GLN A 99 16.70 -4.92 12.02
N LYS A 100 15.42 -4.52 12.01
CA LYS A 100 14.38 -5.03 12.91
C LYS A 100 13.60 -6.21 12.33
N GLY A 101 13.95 -6.69 11.13
CA GLY A 101 13.24 -7.76 10.42
C GLY A 101 11.93 -7.30 9.77
N ILE A 102 11.76 -5.99 9.54
CA ILE A 102 10.56 -5.41 8.95
C ILE A 102 10.88 -4.86 7.56
N THR A 103 10.04 -5.15 6.59
CA THR A 103 10.12 -4.61 5.24
C THR A 103 9.34 -3.29 5.16
N LEU A 104 9.98 -2.22 4.69
CA LEU A 104 9.30 -0.99 4.30
C LEU A 104 8.76 -1.13 2.89
N ALA A 105 7.47 -0.86 2.69
CA ALA A 105 6.82 -0.90 1.39
C ALA A 105 6.23 0.47 1.02
N TYR A 106 6.59 0.97 -0.16
CA TYR A 106 6.09 2.23 -0.72
C TYR A 106 4.70 2.03 -1.30
N HIS A 107 3.75 2.81 -0.84
CA HIS A 107 2.38 2.89 -1.35
C HIS A 107 2.15 4.22 -2.06
N THR A 108 1.25 4.25 -3.02
CA THR A 108 0.93 5.43 -3.83
C THR A 108 -0.56 5.63 -3.98
N HIS A 109 -0.95 6.89 -4.20
CA HIS A 109 -2.27 7.32 -4.64
C HIS A 109 -2.19 7.89 -6.07
N ASP A 110 -3.20 8.65 -6.48
CA ASP A 110 -3.22 9.29 -7.79
C ASP A 110 -2.21 10.45 -7.90
N VAL A 111 -1.88 11.09 -6.78
CA VAL A 111 -1.00 12.26 -6.75
C VAL A 111 0.41 11.97 -7.23
N GLU A 112 0.97 10.81 -6.92
CA GLU A 112 2.31 10.39 -7.33
C GLU A 112 2.40 10.07 -8.83
N PHE A 113 1.24 9.90 -9.49
CA PHE A 113 1.16 9.68 -10.94
C PHE A 113 1.02 10.98 -11.75
N ARG A 114 0.92 12.14 -11.11
CA ARG A 114 0.95 13.43 -11.80
C ARG A 114 2.28 13.65 -12.49
N GLU A 115 2.32 14.60 -13.42
CA GLU A 115 3.52 14.95 -14.18
C GLU A 115 4.21 13.72 -14.82
N ASN A 116 3.43 12.88 -15.50
CA ASN A 116 3.90 11.63 -16.11
C ASN A 116 4.50 10.65 -15.08
N ALA A 117 3.91 10.57 -13.89
CA ALA A 117 4.35 9.71 -12.81
C ALA A 117 5.80 10.00 -12.33
N LYS A 118 6.21 11.28 -12.37
CA LYS A 118 7.58 11.70 -12.02
C LYS A 118 7.97 11.22 -10.63
N GLU A 119 7.17 11.53 -9.60
CA GLU A 119 7.47 11.12 -8.22
C GLU A 119 7.51 9.59 -8.09
N PHE A 120 6.50 8.90 -8.64
CA PHE A 120 6.41 7.45 -8.60
C PHE A 120 7.67 6.77 -9.16
N HIS A 121 8.07 7.15 -10.38
CA HIS A 121 9.24 6.58 -11.02
C HIS A 121 10.53 6.98 -10.30
N TYR A 122 10.65 8.23 -9.89
CA TYR A 122 11.83 8.70 -9.18
C TYR A 122 12.09 7.92 -7.90
N VAL A 123 11.06 7.72 -7.07
CA VAL A 123 11.19 6.95 -5.83
C VAL A 123 11.62 5.52 -6.10
N LEU A 124 10.96 4.81 -7.02
CA LEU A 124 11.28 3.41 -7.27
C LEU A 124 12.62 3.20 -7.99
N GLN A 125 13.08 4.17 -8.79
CA GLN A 125 14.35 4.07 -9.50
C GLN A 125 15.57 4.45 -8.65
N HIS A 126 15.40 5.36 -7.67
CA HIS A 126 16.52 5.89 -6.88
C HIS A 126 16.58 5.32 -5.46
N THR A 127 15.61 4.50 -5.03
CA THR A 127 15.71 3.76 -3.77
C THR A 127 16.32 2.38 -3.99
N LYS A 128 17.10 1.91 -3.00
CA LYS A 128 17.67 0.56 -3.02
C LYS A 128 16.57 -0.48 -2.83
N PRO A 129 16.48 -1.52 -3.70
CA PRO A 129 15.45 -2.55 -3.58
C PRO A 129 15.44 -3.29 -2.23
N GLU A 130 16.61 -3.44 -1.61
CA GLU A 130 16.77 -4.06 -0.30
C GLU A 130 16.29 -3.19 0.86
N ASN A 131 16.10 -1.88 0.67
CA ASN A 131 15.63 -0.95 1.67
C ASN A 131 14.15 -0.58 1.49
N LEU A 132 13.69 -0.50 0.24
CA LEU A 132 12.32 -0.12 -0.07
C LEU A 132 11.70 -1.13 -1.04
N ALA A 133 10.71 -1.85 -0.60
CA ALA A 133 9.83 -2.66 -1.44
C ALA A 133 8.66 -1.83 -1.98
N PHE A 134 7.77 -2.45 -2.74
CA PHE A 134 6.59 -1.82 -3.31
C PHE A 134 5.32 -2.50 -2.79
N CYS A 135 4.45 -1.72 -2.19
CA CYS A 135 3.05 -2.05 -1.97
C CYS A 135 2.25 -1.46 -3.14
N MET A 136 1.99 -2.26 -4.16
CA MET A 136 1.24 -1.78 -5.32
C MET A 136 -0.25 -1.71 -4.96
N ASP A 137 -0.78 -0.50 -4.85
CA ASP A 137 -2.22 -0.32 -4.94
C ASP A 137 -2.62 -0.35 -6.42
N VAL A 138 -3.22 -1.47 -6.83
CA VAL A 138 -3.54 -1.73 -8.23
C VAL A 138 -4.53 -0.72 -8.78
N HIS A 139 -5.49 -0.30 -7.94
CA HIS A 139 -6.53 0.63 -8.36
C HIS A 139 -6.03 2.09 -8.39
N TRP A 140 -5.17 2.49 -7.45
CA TRP A 140 -4.59 3.83 -7.51
C TRP A 140 -3.63 4.00 -8.69
N VAL A 141 -2.91 2.92 -9.08
CA VAL A 141 -2.15 2.91 -10.35
C VAL A 141 -3.09 3.12 -11.54
N TYR A 142 -4.20 2.39 -11.61
CA TYR A 142 -5.21 2.54 -12.66
C TYR A 142 -5.75 3.97 -12.71
N ARG A 143 -6.29 4.48 -11.59
CA ARG A 143 -6.92 5.80 -11.50
C ARG A 143 -5.91 6.94 -11.71
N GLY A 144 -4.75 6.87 -11.08
CA GLY A 144 -3.70 7.88 -11.18
C GLY A 144 -3.11 8.02 -12.58
N SER A 145 -3.17 6.97 -13.40
CA SER A 145 -2.74 6.98 -14.79
C SER A 145 -3.86 7.32 -15.79
N GLY A 146 -4.94 7.96 -15.36
CA GLY A 146 -6.05 8.32 -16.21
C GLY A 146 -6.97 7.16 -16.59
N ASN A 147 -7.19 6.24 -15.65
CA ASN A 147 -7.97 5.02 -15.82
C ASN A 147 -7.37 4.06 -16.88
N SER A 148 -6.06 3.91 -16.84
CA SER A 148 -5.33 3.07 -17.80
C SER A 148 -5.01 1.69 -17.22
N GLU A 149 -5.72 0.67 -17.67
CA GLU A 149 -5.38 -0.73 -17.36
C GLU A 149 -4.01 -1.11 -17.94
N HIS A 150 -3.63 -0.58 -19.11
CA HIS A 150 -2.31 -0.83 -19.70
C HIS A 150 -1.19 -0.41 -18.73
N THR A 151 -1.32 0.74 -18.08
CA THR A 151 -0.33 1.21 -17.11
C THR A 151 -0.20 0.27 -15.92
N VAL A 152 -1.29 -0.34 -15.45
CA VAL A 152 -1.26 -1.34 -14.37
C VAL A 152 -0.32 -2.51 -14.74
N PHE A 153 -0.46 -3.03 -15.97
CA PHE A 153 0.39 -4.13 -16.43
C PHE A 153 1.83 -3.71 -16.74
N ASP A 154 2.05 -2.49 -17.23
CA ASP A 154 3.39 -1.96 -17.47
C ASP A 154 4.15 -1.75 -16.16
N ILE A 155 3.49 -1.25 -15.13
CA ILE A 155 4.06 -1.13 -13.78
C ILE A 155 4.37 -2.50 -13.18
N LEU A 156 3.47 -3.47 -13.30
CA LEU A 156 3.72 -4.85 -12.89
C LEU A 156 4.91 -5.46 -13.66
N LYS A 157 5.07 -5.14 -14.93
CA LYS A 157 6.20 -5.60 -15.73
C LYS A 157 7.51 -4.97 -15.27
N THR A 158 7.51 -3.67 -14.98
CA THR A 158 8.72 -2.88 -14.69
C THR A 158 9.18 -3.07 -13.24
N TYR A 159 8.25 -3.03 -12.28
CA TYR A 159 8.56 -3.02 -10.84
C TYR A 159 8.06 -4.26 -10.10
N GLY A 160 7.58 -5.28 -10.80
CA GLY A 160 7.00 -6.48 -10.18
C GLY A 160 7.95 -7.20 -9.23
N ASN A 161 9.26 -7.16 -9.47
CA ASN A 161 10.27 -7.73 -8.59
C ASN A 161 10.42 -7.02 -7.24
N ARG A 162 9.85 -5.84 -7.09
CA ARG A 162 9.82 -5.07 -5.83
C ARG A 162 8.51 -5.24 -5.06
N ILE A 163 7.49 -5.86 -5.65
CA ILE A 163 6.17 -6.02 -5.03
C ILE A 163 6.23 -7.04 -3.90
N VAL A 164 5.91 -6.60 -2.69
CA VAL A 164 5.75 -7.44 -1.49
C VAL A 164 4.33 -7.43 -0.95
N ALA A 165 3.55 -6.41 -1.27
CA ALA A 165 2.15 -6.29 -0.89
C ALA A 165 1.32 -5.73 -2.05
N LEU A 166 0.03 -6.05 -2.08
CA LEU A 166 -0.95 -5.47 -2.98
C LEU A 166 -2.13 -4.96 -2.17
N HIS A 167 -2.55 -3.73 -2.46
CA HIS A 167 -3.88 -3.25 -2.14
C HIS A 167 -4.76 -3.43 -3.36
N ILE A 168 -5.88 -4.10 -3.18
CA ILE A 168 -6.78 -4.46 -4.27
C ILE A 168 -8.20 -4.00 -3.99
N ARG A 169 -8.80 -3.40 -4.99
CA ARG A 169 -10.22 -3.04 -5.07
C ARG A 169 -10.63 -3.04 -6.53
N GLN A 170 -11.92 -3.01 -6.80
CA GLN A 170 -12.44 -2.98 -8.15
C GLN A 170 -13.30 -1.74 -8.41
N SER A 171 -13.40 -1.36 -9.68
CA SER A 171 -14.35 -0.36 -10.16
C SER A 171 -15.02 -0.83 -11.44
N GLU A 172 -16.17 -0.22 -11.74
CA GLU A 172 -16.88 -0.33 -13.00
C GLU A 172 -17.22 1.07 -13.49
N ASN A 173 -16.82 1.38 -14.73
CA ASN A 173 -16.98 2.71 -15.32
C ASN A 173 -16.37 3.84 -14.45
N GLY A 174 -15.22 3.59 -13.82
CA GLY A 174 -14.52 4.52 -12.95
C GLY A 174 -15.10 4.69 -11.55
N ILE A 175 -16.19 3.98 -11.19
CA ILE A 175 -16.82 4.05 -9.87
C ILE A 175 -16.45 2.80 -9.08
N TRP A 176 -15.99 2.96 -7.83
CA TRP A 176 -15.67 1.82 -6.97
C TRP A 176 -16.90 0.96 -6.71
N THR A 177 -16.73 -0.35 -6.83
CA THR A 177 -17.80 -1.32 -6.56
C THR A 177 -17.86 -1.65 -5.08
N GLU A 178 -19.04 -2.00 -4.59
CA GLU A 178 -19.24 -2.41 -3.19
C GLU A 178 -18.48 -3.69 -2.84
N THR A 179 -18.36 -4.59 -3.81
CA THR A 179 -17.63 -5.85 -3.65
C THR A 179 -16.55 -5.99 -4.70
N PHE A 180 -15.49 -6.71 -4.34
CA PHE A 180 -14.41 -7.05 -5.26
C PHE A 180 -14.86 -8.14 -6.25
N SER A 181 -14.60 -7.92 -7.54
CA SER A 181 -14.76 -8.91 -8.59
C SER A 181 -13.48 -9.07 -9.41
N GLY A 182 -13.31 -10.23 -10.04
CA GLY A 182 -12.17 -10.48 -10.92
C GLY A 182 -12.27 -9.76 -12.27
N LYS A 183 -13.44 -9.21 -12.59
CA LYS A 183 -13.71 -8.45 -13.81
C LYS A 183 -14.34 -7.13 -13.47
N GLY A 184 -13.98 -6.10 -14.19
CA GLY A 184 -14.40 -4.72 -14.04
C GLY A 184 -13.49 -3.84 -14.89
N ASP A 185 -13.18 -2.65 -14.43
CA ASP A 185 -12.23 -1.76 -15.11
C ASP A 185 -10.80 -2.34 -15.13
N ILE A 186 -10.50 -3.26 -14.20
CA ILE A 186 -9.23 -3.99 -14.13
C ILE A 186 -9.50 -5.49 -14.25
N ASP A 187 -8.85 -6.16 -15.20
CA ASP A 187 -8.87 -7.63 -15.35
C ASP A 187 -7.96 -8.30 -14.31
N TYR A 188 -8.47 -8.50 -13.09
CA TYR A 188 -7.73 -9.19 -12.03
C TYR A 188 -7.50 -10.67 -12.32
N VAL A 189 -8.26 -11.30 -13.22
CA VAL A 189 -8.00 -12.68 -13.67
C VAL A 189 -6.68 -12.73 -14.43
N ARG A 190 -6.48 -11.79 -15.36
CA ARG A 190 -5.21 -11.62 -16.08
C ARG A 190 -4.09 -11.20 -15.12
N PHE A 191 -4.36 -10.26 -14.22
CA PHE A 191 -3.37 -9.76 -13.26
C PHE A 191 -2.82 -10.88 -12.37
N ALA A 192 -3.69 -11.72 -11.81
CA ALA A 192 -3.29 -12.88 -11.00
C ALA A 192 -2.46 -13.91 -11.81
N LYS A 193 -2.80 -14.14 -13.09
CA LYS A 193 -2.01 -15.00 -13.98
C LYS A 193 -0.61 -14.45 -14.22
N GLU A 194 -0.47 -13.13 -14.42
CA GLU A 194 0.85 -12.51 -14.61
C GLU A 194 1.70 -12.55 -13.32
N LEU A 195 1.11 -12.35 -12.13
CA LEU A 195 1.81 -12.56 -10.86
C LEU A 195 2.33 -14.00 -10.73
N LYS A 196 1.48 -14.98 -11.02
CA LYS A 196 1.84 -16.40 -10.95
C LYS A 196 2.96 -16.75 -11.93
N LYS A 197 2.89 -16.26 -13.18
CA LYS A 197 3.93 -16.42 -14.18
C LYS A 197 5.27 -15.84 -13.75
N LYS A 198 5.24 -14.68 -13.09
CA LYS A 198 6.43 -14.00 -12.55
C LYS A 198 6.87 -14.57 -11.19
N LYS A 199 6.15 -15.54 -10.62
CA LYS A 199 6.40 -16.13 -9.29
C LYS A 199 6.35 -15.09 -8.15
N ILE A 200 5.58 -14.03 -8.32
CA ILE A 200 5.36 -12.98 -7.31
C ILE A 200 4.23 -13.45 -6.39
N LYS A 201 4.50 -13.51 -5.08
CA LYS A 201 3.54 -13.93 -4.05
C LYS A 201 3.42 -12.82 -3.00
N PRO A 202 2.67 -11.77 -3.26
CA PRO A 202 2.56 -10.63 -2.36
C PRO A 202 1.62 -10.91 -1.20
N HIS A 203 1.77 -10.15 -0.13
CA HIS A 203 0.72 -10.00 0.88
C HIS A 203 -0.48 -9.28 0.25
N LEU A 204 -1.68 -9.85 0.36
CA LEU A 204 -2.88 -9.29 -0.25
C LEU A 204 -3.73 -8.58 0.80
N VAL A 205 -4.04 -7.33 0.54
CA VAL A 205 -4.95 -6.51 1.35
C VAL A 205 -6.16 -6.14 0.50
N ILE A 206 -7.33 -6.58 0.91
CA ILE A 206 -8.58 -6.14 0.33
C ILE A 206 -8.88 -4.78 0.95
N GLU A 207 -8.76 -3.75 0.15
CA GLU A 207 -9.03 -2.39 0.58
C GLU A 207 -10.40 -1.96 0.07
N GLN A 208 -11.42 -2.24 0.85
CA GLN A 208 -12.77 -1.84 0.51
C GLN A 208 -13.01 -0.38 0.92
N CYS A 209 -12.96 0.51 -0.06
CA CYS A 209 -13.36 1.88 0.08
C CYS A 209 -14.60 2.13 -0.78
N LEU A 210 -15.56 2.83 -0.23
CA LEU A 210 -16.74 3.29 -0.94
C LEU A 210 -16.61 4.77 -1.26
N GLU A 211 -17.10 5.18 -2.41
CA GLU A 211 -17.20 6.58 -2.78
C GLU A 211 -18.66 6.99 -2.92
N ALA A 212 -18.93 8.31 -3.02
CA ALA A 212 -20.29 8.83 -2.98
C ALA A 212 -21.26 8.23 -4.03
N LYS A 213 -20.72 7.74 -5.14
CA LYS A 213 -21.50 7.11 -6.22
C LYS A 213 -21.59 5.59 -6.12
N THR A 214 -20.89 4.97 -5.18
CA THR A 214 -20.95 3.51 -4.98
C THR A 214 -22.34 3.13 -4.47
N VAL A 215 -22.99 2.22 -5.18
CA VAL A 215 -24.26 1.65 -4.73
C VAL A 215 -23.96 0.71 -3.55
N GLN A 216 -24.64 0.96 -2.41
CA GLN A 216 -24.47 0.18 -1.19
C GLN A 216 -25.74 -0.66 -0.95
N THR A 217 -25.59 -1.98 -0.90
CA THR A 217 -26.69 -2.92 -0.71
C THR A 217 -26.51 -3.80 0.51
N MET A 218 -25.31 -3.78 1.13
CA MET A 218 -24.97 -4.64 2.25
C MET A 218 -24.02 -3.92 3.24
N ASP A 219 -23.79 -4.53 4.39
CA ASP A 219 -22.79 -4.04 5.33
C ASP A 219 -21.36 -4.49 4.94
N ALA A 220 -20.37 -3.86 5.53
CA ALA A 220 -18.95 -4.11 5.23
C ALA A 220 -18.55 -5.59 5.52
N ALA A 221 -19.12 -6.23 6.54
CA ALA A 221 -18.79 -7.61 6.87
C ALA A 221 -19.31 -8.59 5.80
N GLN A 222 -20.52 -8.33 5.28
CA GLN A 222 -21.09 -9.09 4.17
C GLN A 222 -20.27 -8.92 2.89
N ALA A 223 -19.93 -7.68 2.53
CA ALA A 223 -19.12 -7.36 1.36
C ALA A 223 -17.74 -8.04 1.44
N HIS A 224 -17.02 -7.89 2.56
CA HIS A 224 -15.72 -8.55 2.76
C HIS A 224 -15.80 -10.08 2.76
N ALA A 225 -16.91 -10.67 3.18
CA ALA A 225 -17.09 -12.12 3.10
C ALA A 225 -17.19 -12.61 1.64
N ILE A 226 -17.82 -11.81 0.76
CA ILE A 226 -17.86 -12.04 -0.68
C ILE A 226 -16.48 -11.86 -1.29
N ASP A 227 -15.84 -10.72 -1.01
CA ASP A 227 -14.51 -10.36 -1.51
C ASP A 227 -13.47 -11.44 -1.21
N LEU A 228 -13.46 -11.93 0.02
CA LEU A 228 -12.52 -12.98 0.45
C LEU A 228 -12.67 -14.27 -0.37
N LYS A 229 -13.89 -14.64 -0.77
CA LYS A 229 -14.13 -15.83 -1.61
C LYS A 229 -13.54 -15.62 -3.01
N VAL A 230 -13.79 -14.45 -3.59
CA VAL A 230 -13.30 -14.11 -4.94
C VAL A 230 -11.76 -14.02 -4.94
N VAL A 231 -11.18 -13.32 -3.98
CA VAL A 231 -9.73 -13.16 -3.87
C VAL A 231 -9.02 -14.50 -3.69
N LYS A 232 -9.54 -15.39 -2.83
CA LYS A 232 -8.99 -16.74 -2.68
C LYS A 232 -9.07 -17.56 -3.96
N ALA A 233 -10.14 -17.43 -4.75
CA ALA A 233 -10.28 -18.16 -6.00
C ALA A 233 -9.31 -17.64 -7.09
N LEU A 234 -8.95 -16.36 -7.07
CA LEU A 234 -8.09 -15.75 -8.08
C LEU A 234 -6.59 -15.91 -7.77
N PHE A 235 -6.19 -15.77 -6.51
CA PHE A 235 -4.77 -15.63 -6.14
C PHE A 235 -4.16 -16.87 -5.45
N ASN A 236 -4.93 -17.93 -5.20
CA ASN A 236 -4.42 -19.23 -4.66
C ASN A 236 -3.98 -20.23 -5.72
#